data_523b1b9bf9e10b51d330e3e40e07eda5
#
_entry.id   523b1b9bf9e10b51d330e3e40e07eda5
#
_cell.length_a   1.000
_cell.length_b   1.000
_cell.length_c   1.000
_cell.angle_alpha   90.00
_cell.angle_beta   90.00
_cell.angle_gamma   90.00
#
_symmetry.space_group_name_H-M   'P 1'
#
loop_
_entity.id
_entity.type
_entity.pdbx_description
1 polymer ?
#
loop_
_entity_poly.entity_id
_entity_poly.type
_entity_poly.pdbx_seq_one_letter_code
_entity_poly.pdbx_strand_id
1 'polypeptide(L)'
;MKKIGAHVSVSGGVEMAPVNALGIGADAFALFTKNQRQWVAKPLSVESITLFKENCEKEGFDIRYILPHDSYLINLGHPDREGMEKSRAAFLDEMRRCELLGLKMLNFHPGSHLNKISIEKCLDRIAESVNMTLDKTTGVTAVIENTAGQGSNVGNEFWHLRYIIDKVEDKSRVGVCLDTCHTYT
;
A
#
# COMPACT_ATOMS: atom_id res chain seq x y z
N MET A 1 -20.73 -3.29 -12.49
CA MET A 1 -21.27 -3.69 -11.17
C MET A 1 -20.27 -3.22 -10.11
N LYS A 2 -20.73 -2.74 -8.94
CA LYS A 2 -19.84 -2.42 -7.83
C LYS A 2 -19.25 -3.71 -7.26
N LYS A 3 -17.97 -3.68 -6.89
CA LYS A 3 -17.29 -4.79 -6.24
C LYS A 3 -17.27 -4.56 -4.73
N ILE A 4 -17.54 -5.61 -3.98
CA ILE A 4 -17.58 -5.58 -2.51
C ILE A 4 -16.62 -6.66 -2.01
N GLY A 5 -15.85 -6.35 -0.97
CA GLY A 5 -14.89 -7.27 -0.41
C GLY A 5 -14.46 -6.90 1.00
N ALA A 6 -13.46 -7.60 1.48
CA ALA A 6 -12.88 -7.39 2.80
C ALA A 6 -11.36 -7.51 2.75
N HIS A 7 -10.72 -7.07 3.82
CA HIS A 7 -9.31 -7.39 4.07
C HIS A 7 -9.23 -8.84 4.54
N VAL A 8 -8.59 -9.72 3.75
CA VAL A 8 -8.56 -11.16 4.01
C VAL A 8 -7.23 -11.62 4.61
N SER A 9 -7.27 -12.72 5.32
CA SER A 9 -6.08 -13.35 5.89
C SER A 9 -5.19 -13.95 4.80
N VAL A 10 -3.89 -13.86 5.00
CA VAL A 10 -2.85 -14.56 4.21
C VAL A 10 -2.18 -15.66 5.05
N SER A 11 -2.83 -16.13 6.08
CA SER A 11 -2.32 -17.25 6.88
C SER A 11 -2.16 -18.49 5.99
N GLY A 12 -0.98 -19.09 5.98
CA GLY A 12 -0.62 -20.18 5.09
C GLY A 12 0.07 -19.75 3.78
N GLY A 13 0.13 -18.45 3.49
CA GLY A 13 0.75 -17.88 2.29
C GLY A 13 -0.17 -16.90 1.56
N VAL A 14 0.40 -16.01 0.73
CA VAL A 14 -0.38 -15.02 -0.03
C VAL A 14 -1.36 -15.68 -1.00
N GLU A 15 -1.03 -16.87 -1.48
CA GLU A 15 -1.85 -17.70 -2.37
C GLU A 15 -3.20 -18.10 -1.77
N MET A 16 -3.32 -18.01 -0.44
CA MET A 16 -4.59 -18.30 0.25
C MET A 16 -5.56 -17.11 0.22
N ALA A 17 -5.11 -15.90 -0.11
CA ALA A 17 -5.97 -14.72 -0.12
C ALA A 17 -7.18 -14.84 -1.06
N PRO A 18 -7.03 -15.27 -2.34
CA PRO A 18 -8.20 -15.47 -3.23
C PRO A 18 -9.18 -16.51 -2.68
N VAL A 19 -8.67 -17.61 -2.13
CA VAL A 19 -9.49 -18.69 -1.54
C VAL A 19 -10.29 -18.17 -0.33
N ASN A 20 -9.63 -17.41 0.53
CA ASN A 20 -10.28 -16.81 1.71
C ASN A 20 -11.33 -15.76 1.31
N ALA A 21 -11.06 -14.97 0.26
CA ALA A 21 -12.01 -14.00 -0.27
C ALA A 21 -13.26 -14.68 -0.85
N LEU A 22 -13.08 -15.74 -1.62
CA LEU A 22 -14.21 -16.54 -2.14
C LEU A 22 -15.03 -17.13 -1.00
N GLY A 23 -14.36 -17.65 0.05
CA GLY A 23 -15.03 -18.28 1.20
C GLY A 23 -15.99 -17.36 1.94
N ILE A 24 -15.85 -16.04 1.81
CA ILE A 24 -16.78 -15.04 2.36
C ILE A 24 -17.71 -14.41 1.32
N GLY A 25 -17.69 -14.91 0.08
CA GLY A 25 -18.51 -14.38 -1.01
C GLY A 25 -18.09 -13.00 -1.53
N ALA A 26 -16.80 -12.65 -1.40
CA ALA A 26 -16.28 -11.37 -1.84
C ALA A 26 -16.05 -11.32 -3.35
N ASP A 27 -16.26 -10.15 -3.98
CA ASP A 27 -15.94 -9.87 -5.39
C ASP A 27 -14.62 -9.12 -5.56
N ALA A 28 -14.05 -8.65 -4.46
CA ALA A 28 -12.81 -7.89 -4.36
C ALA A 28 -12.17 -8.18 -3.00
N PHE A 29 -10.89 -7.91 -2.82
CA PHE A 29 -10.28 -8.05 -1.50
C PHE A 29 -9.04 -7.17 -1.33
N ALA A 30 -8.71 -6.91 -0.07
CA ALA A 30 -7.43 -6.37 0.36
C ALA A 30 -6.63 -7.45 1.09
N LEU A 31 -5.31 -7.32 1.09
CA LEU A 31 -4.40 -8.22 1.79
C LEU A 31 -3.12 -7.50 2.20
N PHE A 32 -2.38 -8.07 3.13
CA PHE A 32 -0.96 -7.75 3.32
C PHE A 32 -0.10 -8.74 2.56
N THR A 33 0.89 -8.27 1.80
CA THR A 33 1.80 -9.16 1.04
C THR A 33 2.85 -9.82 1.92
N LYS A 34 2.97 -9.37 3.18
CA LYS A 34 3.80 -9.92 4.26
C LYS A 34 3.18 -9.56 5.61
N ASN A 35 3.76 -10.02 6.71
CA ASN A 35 3.32 -9.63 8.05
C ASN A 35 3.50 -8.11 8.24
N GLN A 36 2.39 -7.41 8.45
CA GLN A 36 2.32 -5.95 8.58
C GLN A 36 3.01 -5.37 9.83
N ARG A 37 3.47 -6.23 10.74
CA ARG A 37 4.22 -5.87 11.95
C ARG A 37 5.70 -6.20 11.87
N GLN A 38 6.20 -6.57 10.69
CA GLN A 38 7.60 -6.91 10.48
C GLN A 38 8.19 -6.07 9.35
N TRP A 39 9.40 -5.56 9.59
CA TRP A 39 10.14 -4.77 8.61
C TRP A 39 10.62 -5.62 7.42
N VAL A 40 11.07 -6.82 7.72
CA VAL A 40 11.66 -7.73 6.74
C VAL A 40 10.87 -9.03 6.72
N ALA A 41 10.61 -9.54 5.54
CA ALA A 41 10.02 -10.85 5.34
C ALA A 41 10.85 -11.66 4.33
N LYS A 42 10.69 -12.96 4.35
CA LYS A 42 11.29 -13.82 3.31
C LYS A 42 10.75 -13.41 1.92
N PRO A 43 11.59 -13.53 0.87
CA PRO A 43 11.09 -13.38 -0.49
C PRO A 43 9.90 -14.31 -0.75
N LEU A 44 8.99 -13.89 -1.62
CA LEU A 44 7.93 -14.78 -2.12
C LEU A 44 8.59 -15.91 -2.94
N SER A 45 8.19 -17.14 -2.69
CA SER A 45 8.64 -18.25 -3.52
C SER A 45 7.97 -18.22 -4.90
N VAL A 46 8.62 -18.78 -5.92
CA VAL A 46 8.05 -18.92 -7.25
C VAL A 46 6.73 -19.69 -7.19
N GLU A 47 6.66 -20.72 -6.38
CA GLU A 47 5.47 -21.52 -6.15
C GLU A 47 4.31 -20.69 -5.60
N SER A 48 4.55 -19.90 -4.53
CA SER A 48 3.53 -19.04 -3.92
C SER A 48 3.01 -17.98 -4.90
N ILE A 49 3.92 -17.38 -5.71
CA ILE A 49 3.55 -16.43 -6.76
C ILE A 49 2.65 -17.09 -7.82
N THR A 50 3.02 -18.28 -8.27
CA THR A 50 2.28 -19.03 -9.29
C THR A 50 0.89 -19.39 -8.77
N LEU A 51 0.83 -19.99 -7.59
CA LEU A 51 -0.44 -20.38 -6.95
C LEU A 51 -1.36 -19.18 -6.67
N PHE A 52 -0.82 -18.04 -6.28
CA PHE A 52 -1.62 -16.81 -6.12
C PHE A 52 -2.34 -16.43 -7.42
N LYS A 53 -1.61 -16.41 -8.53
CA LYS A 53 -2.16 -16.06 -9.85
C LYS A 53 -3.19 -17.08 -10.33
N GLU A 54 -2.87 -18.36 -10.20
CA GLU A 54 -3.78 -19.47 -10.55
C GLU A 54 -5.07 -19.43 -9.72
N ASN A 55 -4.97 -19.18 -8.41
CA ASN A 55 -6.13 -19.05 -7.55
C ASN A 55 -6.97 -17.81 -7.91
N CYS A 56 -6.35 -16.66 -8.22
CA CYS A 56 -7.09 -15.49 -8.70
C CYS A 56 -7.87 -15.79 -9.97
N GLU A 57 -7.24 -16.45 -10.95
CA GLU A 57 -7.88 -16.82 -12.22
C GLU A 57 -9.00 -17.85 -12.00
N LYS A 58 -8.72 -18.92 -11.28
CA LYS A 58 -9.66 -20.01 -10.98
C LYS A 58 -10.91 -19.51 -10.25
N GLU A 59 -10.74 -18.64 -9.27
CA GLU A 59 -11.83 -18.11 -8.45
C GLU A 59 -12.47 -16.83 -9.08
N GLY A 60 -12.01 -16.42 -10.27
CA GLY A 60 -12.59 -15.33 -11.04
C GLY A 60 -12.35 -13.93 -10.51
N PHE A 61 -11.29 -13.74 -9.73
CA PHE A 61 -10.90 -12.41 -9.24
C PHE A 61 -10.16 -11.62 -10.32
N ASP A 62 -10.66 -10.43 -10.61
CA ASP A 62 -9.97 -9.47 -11.44
C ASP A 62 -8.95 -8.70 -10.58
N ILE A 63 -7.69 -8.78 -10.96
CA ILE A 63 -6.57 -8.14 -10.24
C ILE A 63 -6.72 -6.62 -10.06
N ARG A 64 -7.57 -5.96 -10.87
CA ARG A 64 -7.90 -4.53 -10.74
C ARG A 64 -8.71 -4.20 -9.48
N TYR A 65 -9.31 -5.21 -8.85
CA TYR A 65 -10.12 -5.08 -7.64
C TYR A 65 -9.47 -5.75 -6.43
N ILE A 66 -8.16 -5.98 -6.50
CA ILE A 66 -7.34 -6.45 -5.38
C ILE A 66 -6.46 -5.28 -4.93
N LEU A 67 -6.63 -4.84 -3.68
CA LEU A 67 -5.93 -3.69 -3.12
C LEU A 67 -5.05 -4.12 -1.94
N PRO A 68 -3.77 -4.48 -2.18
CA PRO A 68 -2.84 -4.72 -1.10
C PRO A 68 -2.62 -3.47 -0.25
N HIS A 69 -2.37 -3.67 1.03
CA HIS A 69 -1.98 -2.61 1.95
C HIS A 69 -0.54 -2.83 2.43
N ASP A 70 0.22 -1.77 2.60
CA ASP A 70 1.58 -1.83 3.11
C ASP A 70 1.62 -2.06 4.64
N SER A 71 2.81 -2.27 5.17
CA SER A 71 3.04 -2.43 6.61
C SER A 71 2.79 -1.10 7.35
N TYR A 72 2.06 -1.16 8.48
CA TYR A 72 1.83 -0.03 9.38
C TYR A 72 3.12 0.56 10.01
N LEU A 73 4.25 -0.13 9.86
CA LEU A 73 5.54 0.37 10.34
C LEU A 73 6.13 1.44 9.41
N ILE A 74 5.68 1.51 8.16
CA ILE A 74 6.22 2.39 7.13
C ILE A 74 5.78 3.83 7.40
N ASN A 75 6.75 4.74 7.45
CA ASN A 75 6.53 6.18 7.53
C ASN A 75 7.42 6.87 6.50
N LEU A 76 6.87 7.15 5.31
CA LEU A 76 7.61 7.75 4.20
C LEU A 76 7.96 9.23 4.46
N GLY A 77 7.31 9.86 5.44
CA GLY A 77 7.60 11.23 5.90
C GLY A 77 8.51 11.30 7.13
N HIS A 78 9.15 10.20 7.53
CA HIS A 78 9.91 10.10 8.78
C HIS A 78 10.94 11.23 8.91
N PRO A 79 11.01 11.95 10.08
CA PRO A 79 11.91 13.10 10.27
C PRO A 79 13.37 12.70 10.32
N ASP A 80 13.70 11.53 10.86
CA ASP A 80 15.08 11.07 10.99
C ASP A 80 15.48 10.26 9.75
N ARG A 81 16.74 10.42 9.32
CA ARG A 81 17.26 9.79 8.10
C ARG A 81 17.18 8.26 8.14
N GLU A 82 17.59 7.66 9.25
CA GLU A 82 17.58 6.20 9.40
C GLU A 82 16.15 5.62 9.27
N GLY A 83 15.19 6.22 9.98
CA GLY A 83 13.79 5.81 9.91
C GLY A 83 13.18 5.98 8.51
N MET A 84 13.56 7.04 7.81
CA MET A 84 13.14 7.30 6.44
C MET A 84 13.73 6.27 5.45
N GLU A 85 15.02 6.00 5.52
CA GLU A 85 15.68 5.01 4.64
C GLU A 85 15.12 3.60 4.87
N LYS A 86 14.86 3.24 6.12
CA LYS A 86 14.21 1.96 6.48
C LYS A 86 12.80 1.85 5.92
N SER A 87 12.01 2.93 6.03
CA SER A 87 10.66 3.00 5.48
C SER A 87 10.66 2.92 3.95
N ARG A 88 11.56 3.64 3.27
CA ARG A 88 11.75 3.60 1.82
C ARG A 88 12.10 2.19 1.32
N ALA A 89 13.03 1.52 2.02
CA ALA A 89 13.42 0.15 1.68
C ALA A 89 12.24 -0.84 1.83
N ALA A 90 11.46 -0.69 2.92
CA ALA A 90 10.30 -1.53 3.17
C ALA A 90 9.17 -1.27 2.14
N PHE A 91 8.91 -0.01 1.79
CA PHE A 91 7.91 0.36 0.78
C PHE A 91 8.28 -0.16 -0.61
N LEU A 92 9.56 -0.05 -0.99
CA LEU A 92 10.07 -0.63 -2.23
C LEU A 92 9.90 -2.17 -2.28
N ASP A 93 10.14 -2.87 -1.15
CA ASP A 93 9.90 -4.31 -1.06
C ASP A 93 8.41 -4.64 -1.27
N GLU A 94 7.50 -3.89 -0.65
CA GLU A 94 6.05 -4.08 -0.83
C GLU A 94 5.60 -3.85 -2.28
N MET A 95 6.09 -2.80 -2.93
CA MET A 95 5.80 -2.53 -4.35
C MET A 95 6.29 -3.66 -5.26
N ARG A 96 7.51 -4.17 -5.02
CA ARG A 96 8.05 -5.32 -5.76
C ARG A 96 7.27 -6.61 -5.53
N ARG A 97 6.78 -6.84 -4.32
CA ARG A 97 5.87 -7.97 -4.05
C ARG A 97 4.59 -7.86 -4.87
N CYS A 98 4.03 -6.66 -4.97
CA CYS A 98 2.87 -6.42 -5.84
C CYS A 98 3.20 -6.70 -7.31
N GLU A 99 4.36 -6.26 -7.82
CA GLU A 99 4.81 -6.58 -9.19
C GLU A 99 4.90 -8.09 -9.42
N LEU A 100 5.53 -8.83 -8.52
CA LEU A 100 5.69 -10.29 -8.62
C LEU A 100 4.34 -11.01 -8.65
N LEU A 101 3.39 -10.57 -7.83
CA LEU A 101 2.04 -11.12 -7.78
C LEU A 101 1.15 -10.66 -8.96
N GLY A 102 1.61 -9.70 -9.78
CA GLY A 102 0.86 -9.14 -10.90
C GLY A 102 -0.19 -8.11 -10.48
N LEU A 103 -0.18 -7.68 -9.21
CA LEU A 103 -1.11 -6.70 -8.67
C LEU A 103 -0.84 -5.31 -9.23
N LYS A 104 -1.85 -4.45 -9.28
CA LYS A 104 -1.81 -3.16 -9.96
C LYS A 104 -1.73 -1.96 -9.02
N MET A 105 -1.92 -2.18 -7.74
CA MET A 105 -2.02 -1.13 -6.73
C MET A 105 -1.29 -1.56 -5.45
N LEU A 106 -0.84 -0.58 -4.67
CA LEU A 106 -0.45 -0.74 -3.27
C LEU A 106 -0.99 0.43 -2.48
N ASN A 107 -1.88 0.18 -1.54
CA ASN A 107 -2.43 1.16 -0.62
C ASN A 107 -1.47 1.41 0.54
N PHE A 108 -1.31 2.67 0.94
CA PHE A 108 -0.43 3.03 2.05
C PHE A 108 -0.90 4.29 2.79
N HIS A 109 -0.65 4.35 4.09
CA HIS A 109 -0.78 5.58 4.86
C HIS A 109 0.40 6.51 4.54
N PRO A 110 0.19 7.81 4.29
CA PRO A 110 1.27 8.71 3.86
C PRO A 110 2.44 8.74 4.84
N GLY A 111 2.15 8.84 6.14
CA GLY A 111 3.16 8.88 7.18
C GLY A 111 2.88 9.92 8.25
N SER A 112 3.93 10.29 8.99
CA SER A 112 3.83 11.14 10.18
C SER A 112 5.07 12.02 10.34
N HIS A 113 4.87 13.29 10.72
CA HIS A 113 5.94 14.23 11.00
C HIS A 113 6.55 14.09 12.42
N LEU A 114 5.96 13.21 13.26
CA LEU A 114 6.41 12.93 14.64
C LEU A 114 6.63 14.18 15.50
N ASN A 115 5.98 15.30 15.19
CA ASN A 115 6.18 16.62 15.80
C ASN A 115 7.63 17.14 15.76
N LYS A 116 8.47 16.64 14.82
CA LYS A 116 9.89 17.01 14.69
C LYS A 116 10.18 17.86 13.45
N ILE A 117 9.30 17.86 12.47
CA ILE A 117 9.38 18.65 11.23
C ILE A 117 8.03 19.26 10.90
N SER A 118 7.99 20.26 10.00
CA SER A 118 6.71 20.81 9.54
C SER A 118 5.92 19.79 8.69
N ILE A 119 4.63 20.02 8.56
CA ILE A 119 3.75 19.20 7.73
C ILE A 119 4.25 19.20 6.28
N GLU A 120 4.56 20.38 5.72
CA GLU A 120 5.02 20.52 4.34
C GLU A 120 6.31 19.73 4.10
N LYS A 121 7.26 19.80 5.04
CA LYS A 121 8.51 19.03 4.95
C LYS A 121 8.26 17.52 5.03
N CYS A 122 7.26 17.09 5.79
CA CYS A 122 6.81 15.68 5.82
C CYS A 122 6.23 15.26 4.48
N LEU A 123 5.33 16.08 3.91
CA LEU A 123 4.71 15.82 2.61
C LEU A 123 5.74 15.81 1.47
N ASP A 124 6.76 16.69 1.52
CA ASP A 124 7.88 16.66 0.57
C ASP A 124 8.63 15.33 0.59
N ARG A 125 8.94 14.83 1.78
CA ARG A 125 9.63 13.55 1.96
C ARG A 125 8.81 12.36 1.48
N ILE A 126 7.49 12.40 1.70
CA ILE A 126 6.57 11.37 1.21
C ILE A 126 6.59 11.35 -0.32
N ALA A 127 6.42 12.50 -0.97
CA ALA A 127 6.44 12.61 -2.43
C ALA A 127 7.79 12.14 -3.02
N GLU A 128 8.92 12.56 -2.42
CA GLU A 128 10.26 12.11 -2.81
C GLU A 128 10.38 10.57 -2.67
N SER A 129 9.89 10.00 -1.57
CA SER A 129 9.96 8.56 -1.32
C SER A 129 9.12 7.76 -2.30
N VAL A 130 7.95 8.30 -2.69
CA VAL A 130 7.10 7.72 -3.74
C VAL A 130 7.82 7.77 -5.08
N ASN A 131 8.38 8.93 -5.50
CA ASN A 131 9.13 9.06 -6.74
C ASN A 131 10.29 8.06 -6.82
N MET A 132 11.13 8.00 -5.78
CA MET A 132 12.25 7.05 -5.71
C MET A 132 11.82 5.59 -5.84
N THR A 133 10.61 5.27 -5.40
CA THR A 133 10.08 3.90 -5.48
C THR A 133 9.48 3.64 -6.86
N LEU A 134 8.75 4.58 -7.43
CA LEU A 134 8.19 4.48 -8.77
C LEU A 134 9.28 4.35 -9.84
N ASP A 135 10.43 5.03 -9.68
CA ASP A 135 11.60 4.90 -10.56
C ASP A 135 12.21 3.50 -10.59
N LYS A 136 12.01 2.72 -9.52
CA LYS A 136 12.60 1.37 -9.32
C LYS A 136 11.61 0.23 -9.52
N THR A 137 10.37 0.55 -9.89
CA THR A 137 9.27 -0.40 -10.04
C THR A 137 8.45 -0.07 -11.29
N THR A 138 7.64 -1.02 -11.75
CA THR A 138 6.79 -0.86 -12.93
C THR A 138 5.39 -1.40 -12.67
N GLY A 139 4.38 -0.86 -13.35
CA GLY A 139 3.04 -1.43 -13.44
C GLY A 139 2.21 -1.46 -12.15
N VAL A 140 2.73 -0.94 -11.04
CA VAL A 140 2.01 -0.82 -9.77
C VAL A 140 1.80 0.66 -9.43
N THR A 141 0.60 1.03 -9.07
CA THR A 141 0.21 2.38 -8.65
C THR A 141 0.32 2.51 -7.13
N ALA A 142 1.01 3.55 -6.66
CA ALA A 142 1.02 3.94 -5.25
C ALA A 142 -0.30 4.64 -4.91
N VAL A 143 -1.12 4.04 -4.05
CA VAL A 143 -2.44 4.55 -3.67
C VAL A 143 -2.37 5.12 -2.26
N ILE A 144 -2.52 6.45 -2.16
CA ILE A 144 -2.42 7.17 -0.89
C ILE A 144 -3.77 7.09 -0.19
N GLU A 145 -3.79 6.55 1.02
CA GLU A 145 -5.00 6.53 1.85
C GLU A 145 -5.11 7.80 2.70
N ASN A 146 -6.33 8.38 2.78
CA ASN A 146 -6.57 9.41 3.77
C ASN A 146 -6.52 8.82 5.18
N THR A 147 -6.10 9.61 6.15
CA THR A 147 -5.95 9.20 7.56
C THR A 147 -6.89 10.00 8.46
N ALA A 148 -7.10 9.51 9.67
CA ALA A 148 -7.92 10.21 10.67
C ALA A 148 -7.15 11.33 11.43
N GLY A 149 -5.88 11.55 11.13
CA GLY A 149 -5.07 12.63 11.72
C GLY A 149 -4.66 12.40 13.18
N GLN A 150 -4.71 11.15 13.66
CA GLN A 150 -4.28 10.88 15.04
C GLN A 150 -2.81 11.25 15.25
N GLY A 151 -2.54 11.93 16.34
CA GLY A 151 -1.19 12.30 16.77
C GLY A 151 -0.53 13.28 15.79
N SER A 152 0.38 12.79 14.97
CA SER A 152 1.16 13.57 14.00
C SER A 152 1.09 12.98 12.58
N ASN A 153 0.08 12.14 12.32
CA ASN A 153 -0.16 11.58 11.00
C ASN A 153 -0.63 12.68 10.02
N VAL A 154 -0.14 12.61 8.79
CA VAL A 154 -0.60 13.46 7.69
C VAL A 154 -1.53 12.66 6.78
N GLY A 155 -2.34 13.35 5.96
CA GLY A 155 -3.33 12.73 5.06
C GLY A 155 -4.78 12.87 5.56
N ASN A 156 -5.00 13.46 6.73
CA ASN A 156 -6.32 13.78 7.25
C ASN A 156 -7.00 14.96 6.52
N GLU A 157 -6.21 15.84 5.95
CA GLU A 157 -6.71 16.94 5.13
C GLU A 157 -6.50 16.62 3.65
N PHE A 158 -7.50 16.82 2.81
CA PHE A 158 -7.40 16.52 1.37
C PHE A 158 -6.31 17.32 0.65
N TRP A 159 -5.94 18.50 1.17
CA TRP A 159 -4.83 19.25 0.61
C TRP A 159 -3.47 18.55 0.82
N HIS A 160 -3.30 17.71 1.87
CA HIS A 160 -2.11 16.87 2.05
C HIS A 160 -1.95 15.88 0.88
N LEU A 161 -3.05 15.21 0.52
CA LEU A 161 -3.05 14.25 -0.60
C LEU A 161 -2.76 14.96 -1.92
N ARG A 162 -3.41 16.10 -2.15
CA ARG A 162 -3.19 16.93 -3.32
C ARG A 162 -1.74 17.37 -3.42
N TYR A 163 -1.16 17.86 -2.32
CA TYR A 163 0.22 18.31 -2.27
C TYR A 163 1.21 17.19 -2.65
N ILE A 164 1.03 15.98 -2.10
CA ILE A 164 1.85 14.82 -2.45
C ILE A 164 1.71 14.49 -3.93
N ILE A 165 0.47 14.38 -4.43
CA ILE A 165 0.18 14.04 -5.83
C ILE A 165 0.81 15.08 -6.77
N ASP A 166 0.72 16.36 -6.47
CA ASP A 166 1.29 17.42 -7.31
C ASP A 166 2.83 17.32 -7.44
N LYS A 167 3.50 16.73 -6.45
CA LYS A 167 4.97 16.51 -6.42
C LYS A 167 5.41 15.13 -6.91
N VAL A 168 4.50 14.17 -7.07
CA VAL A 168 4.83 12.90 -7.72
C VAL A 168 5.02 13.15 -9.22
N GLU A 169 6.12 12.65 -9.79
CA GLU A 169 6.48 12.88 -11.19
C GLU A 169 5.61 12.06 -12.14
N ASP A 170 5.49 10.76 -11.91
CA ASP A 170 4.63 9.88 -12.71
C ASP A 170 3.18 9.90 -12.19
N LYS A 171 2.39 10.84 -12.72
CA LYS A 171 0.97 10.99 -12.37
C LYS A 171 0.10 9.79 -12.73
N SER A 172 0.54 8.96 -13.65
CA SER A 172 -0.20 7.76 -14.06
C SER A 172 -0.12 6.64 -13.03
N ARG A 173 0.84 6.72 -12.11
CA ARG A 173 1.12 5.70 -11.09
C ARG A 173 0.93 6.19 -9.65
N VAL A 174 0.12 7.22 -9.46
CA VAL A 174 -0.33 7.67 -8.14
C VAL A 174 -1.84 7.78 -8.11
N GLY A 175 -2.46 7.37 -7.01
CA GLY A 175 -3.91 7.41 -6.82
C GLY A 175 -4.28 7.66 -5.36
N VAL A 176 -5.57 7.67 -5.06
CA VAL A 176 -6.11 7.90 -3.71
C VAL A 176 -7.09 6.78 -3.34
N CYS A 177 -6.98 6.29 -2.12
CA CYS A 177 -8.00 5.50 -1.45
C CYS A 177 -8.72 6.38 -0.42
N LEU A 178 -10.04 6.36 -0.42
CA LEU A 178 -10.86 7.04 0.58
C LEU A 178 -11.33 6.02 1.62
N ASP A 179 -10.76 6.09 2.81
CA ASP A 179 -11.27 5.39 3.98
C ASP A 179 -12.32 6.26 4.67
N THR A 180 -13.56 5.77 4.68
CA THR A 180 -14.70 6.50 5.27
C THR A 180 -14.66 6.55 6.79
N CYS A 181 -14.04 5.57 7.46
CA CYS A 181 -13.81 5.61 8.91
C CYS A 181 -12.84 6.75 9.25
N HIS A 182 -11.79 6.92 8.47
CA HIS A 182 -10.83 8.01 8.64
C HIS A 182 -11.42 9.40 8.31
N THR A 183 -12.43 9.45 7.46
CA THR A 183 -13.09 10.72 7.11
C THR A 183 -14.13 11.15 8.17
N TYR A 184 -14.67 10.21 8.93
CA TYR A 184 -15.73 10.47 9.90
C TYR A 184 -15.21 10.90 11.29
N THR A 185 -13.91 10.76 11.56
CA THR A 185 -13.25 11.20 12.81
C THR A 185 -12.73 12.63 12.69
#